data_f3cf9425b5c8e5e6f01c508b4704335f
#
_entry.id   f3cf9425b5c8e5e6f01c508b4704335f
#
_cell.length_a   1.000
_cell.length_b   1.000
_cell.length_c   1.000
_cell.angle_alpha   90.00
_cell.angle_beta   90.00
_cell.angle_gamma   90.00
#
_symmetry.space_group_name_H-M   'P 1'
#
loop_
_entity.id
_entity.type
_entity.pdbx_description
1 polymer ?
#
loop_
_entity_poly.entity_id
_entity_poly.type
_entity_poly.pdbx_seq_one_letter_code
_entity_poly.pdbx_strand_id
1 'polypeptide(L)'
;AKNGKYVRPFTLKSGGHGFRDYDNQYLLAGADLAQLMANASTAASQLTEVRVVNGKISKGNSTPNQLFNLIHPEEAPPTEAKVDAVIQWLYDRVLLRSPTLEEQARLKAFSMKSMKSDGKLLGVRNLISAILLKPEALYRSELAQGEPDKLGRALLAPREIAYALAYALTDARPDKELLKAAETGKLITRGQVQAHAERILADDKIGKPRILGFFREYFEYGGAPDVFKDAALNRNHVPEVLVSDTDQLIMYFYEKDKNVLRELLTTNKSFVQYGIDSKTKKPIRARARNLGAPLAYSLPPDWKWIPEQPVALP
;
A
#
# COMPACT_ATOMS: atom_id res chain seq x y z
N ALA A 1 7.86 -14.99 6.26
CA ALA A 1 9.30 -14.77 6.40
C ALA A 1 9.80 -15.50 7.64
N LYS A 2 10.67 -16.50 7.48
CA LYS A 2 11.35 -17.17 8.59
C LYS A 2 12.38 -16.18 9.15
N ASN A 3 12.23 -15.79 10.41
CA ASN A 3 13.16 -14.96 11.19
C ASN A 3 13.37 -13.49 10.75
N GLY A 4 12.48 -12.87 9.99
CA GLY A 4 12.53 -11.43 9.75
C GLY A 4 12.00 -10.66 10.97
N LYS A 5 12.74 -9.67 11.45
CA LYS A 5 12.17 -8.65 12.32
C LYS A 5 11.10 -7.90 11.50
N TYR A 6 9.84 -8.08 11.86
CA TYR A 6 8.76 -7.36 11.19
C TYR A 6 8.76 -5.90 11.64
N VAL A 7 8.64 -5.01 10.67
CA VAL A 7 8.18 -3.65 10.96
C VAL A 7 6.75 -3.78 11.49
N ARG A 8 6.51 -3.27 12.68
CA ARG A 8 5.16 -3.34 13.26
C ARG A 8 4.21 -2.52 12.40
N PRO A 9 3.03 -3.05 12.06
CA PRO A 9 2.03 -2.28 11.37
C PRO A 9 1.74 -1.00 12.15
N PHE A 10 1.76 0.13 11.46
CA PHE A 10 1.36 1.40 12.03
C PHE A 10 -0.11 1.60 11.64
N THR A 11 -1.00 1.54 12.62
CA THR A 11 -2.41 1.76 12.39
C THR A 11 -2.81 3.07 13.04
N LEU A 12 -3.13 4.06 12.23
CA LEU A 12 -3.75 5.28 12.69
C LEU A 12 -5.15 4.94 13.20
N LYS A 13 -5.51 5.43 14.38
CA LYS A 13 -6.86 5.27 14.89
C LYS A 13 -7.81 6.06 14.00
N SER A 14 -8.70 5.39 13.31
CA SER A 14 -9.80 6.06 12.63
C SER A 14 -10.76 6.64 13.69
N GLY A 15 -11.25 7.84 13.45
CA GLY A 15 -12.32 8.37 14.27
C GLY A 15 -13.64 7.65 14.00
N GLY A 16 -14.68 8.01 14.75
CA GLY A 16 -15.96 7.32 14.78
C GLY A 16 -16.84 7.38 13.52
N HIS A 17 -16.24 7.58 12.34
CA HIS A 17 -16.92 7.51 11.05
C HIS A 17 -16.56 6.17 10.39
N GLY A 18 -17.54 5.52 9.73
CA GLY A 18 -17.38 4.20 9.13
C GLY A 18 -16.26 4.09 8.07
N PHE A 19 -15.86 5.22 7.45
CA PHE A 19 -14.77 5.24 6.46
C PHE A 19 -13.43 5.55 7.10
N ARG A 20 -12.43 4.72 6.81
CA ARG A 20 -11.07 4.84 7.36
C ARG A 20 -10.26 6.00 6.80
N ASP A 21 -10.70 6.60 5.71
CA ASP A 21 -10.01 7.67 4.99
C ASP A 21 -10.44 9.08 5.37
N TYR A 22 -11.24 9.22 6.40
CA TYR A 22 -11.69 10.54 6.82
C TYR A 22 -10.53 11.34 7.41
N ASP A 23 -10.24 12.50 6.83
CA ASP A 23 -8.97 13.23 6.96
C ASP A 23 -8.72 13.94 8.29
N ASN A 24 -9.75 14.25 9.06
CA ASN A 24 -9.63 15.15 10.20
C ASN A 24 -9.09 14.51 11.50
N GLN A 25 -8.57 13.28 11.44
CA GLN A 25 -8.32 12.49 12.66
C GLN A 25 -6.95 11.84 12.77
N TYR A 26 -6.07 12.07 11.79
CA TYR A 26 -4.75 11.46 11.79
C TYR A 26 -3.74 12.35 12.52
N LEU A 27 -3.88 12.46 13.83
CA LEU A 27 -2.90 13.12 14.69
C LEU A 27 -1.87 12.09 15.17
N LEU A 28 -0.60 12.39 14.95
CA LEU A 28 0.50 11.60 15.50
C LEU A 28 0.71 11.99 16.96
N ALA A 29 0.54 11.03 17.86
CA ALA A 29 0.95 11.14 19.24
C ALA A 29 2.44 10.81 19.39
N GLY A 30 3.03 11.15 20.54
CA GLY A 30 4.44 10.83 20.81
C GLY A 30 4.76 9.32 20.72
N ALA A 31 3.83 8.46 21.13
CA ALA A 31 3.98 7.01 21.00
C ALA A 31 4.02 6.54 19.54
N ASP A 32 3.23 7.18 18.67
CA ASP A 32 3.21 6.88 17.24
C ASP A 32 4.51 7.29 16.57
N LEU A 33 5.05 8.45 16.94
CA LEU A 33 6.37 8.91 16.47
C LEU A 33 7.47 7.93 16.90
N ALA A 34 7.48 7.50 18.16
CA ALA A 34 8.44 6.51 18.64
C ALA A 34 8.35 5.19 17.85
N GLN A 35 7.14 4.74 17.52
CA GLN A 35 6.94 3.54 16.69
C GLN A 35 7.44 3.74 15.25
N LEU A 36 7.19 4.91 14.65
CA LEU A 36 7.71 5.26 13.32
C LEU A 36 9.24 5.28 13.29
N MET A 37 9.87 5.87 14.32
CA MET A 37 11.33 5.88 14.47
C MET A 37 11.88 4.45 14.61
N ALA A 38 11.26 3.60 15.42
CA ALA A 38 11.64 2.19 15.56
C ALA A 38 11.49 1.43 14.24
N ASN A 39 10.43 1.67 13.49
CA ASN A 39 10.20 1.08 12.18
C ASN A 39 11.24 1.54 11.15
N ALA A 40 11.56 2.84 11.11
CA ALA A 40 12.60 3.39 10.23
C ALA A 40 13.97 2.80 10.54
N SER A 41 14.33 2.69 11.83
CA SER A 41 15.57 2.06 12.26
C SER A 41 15.64 0.57 11.89
N THR A 42 14.54 -0.16 12.04
CA THR A 42 14.44 -1.57 11.63
C THR A 42 14.62 -1.72 10.13
N ALA A 43 13.95 -0.90 9.33
CA ALA A 43 14.09 -0.89 7.86
C ALA A 43 15.53 -0.55 7.44
N ALA A 44 16.14 0.46 8.05
CA ALA A 44 17.52 0.84 7.79
C ALA A 44 18.50 -0.31 8.11
N SER A 45 18.26 -1.03 9.21
CA SER A 45 19.07 -2.19 9.60
C SER A 45 18.95 -3.33 8.59
N GLN A 46 17.74 -3.63 8.10
CA GLN A 46 17.51 -4.67 7.09
C GLN A 46 18.15 -4.32 5.74
N LEU A 47 18.08 -3.04 5.33
CA LEU A 47 18.68 -2.56 4.09
C LEU A 47 20.21 -2.51 4.12
N THR A 48 20.82 -2.58 5.28
CA THR A 48 22.26 -2.54 5.48
C THR A 48 22.84 -3.84 6.03
N GLU A 49 22.06 -4.91 5.99
CA GLU A 49 22.50 -6.23 6.43
C GLU A 49 23.63 -6.78 5.58
N VAL A 50 24.62 -7.38 6.23
CA VAL A 50 25.73 -8.05 5.56
C VAL A 50 25.80 -9.51 5.99
N ARG A 51 26.44 -10.34 5.17
CA ARG A 51 26.71 -11.75 5.43
C ARG A 51 28.20 -12.01 5.32
N VAL A 52 28.67 -12.96 6.08
CA VAL A 52 30.01 -13.50 5.91
C VAL A 52 29.90 -14.82 5.15
N VAL A 53 30.50 -14.87 3.96
CA VAL A 53 30.52 -16.05 3.10
C VAL A 53 32.00 -16.37 2.83
N ASN A 54 32.47 -17.54 3.26
CA ASN A 54 33.87 -17.98 3.13
C ASN A 54 34.87 -16.93 3.67
N GLY A 55 34.55 -16.34 4.83
CA GLY A 55 35.41 -15.32 5.47
C GLY A 55 35.37 -13.94 4.79
N LYS A 56 34.58 -13.75 3.73
CA LYS A 56 34.45 -12.47 3.03
C LYS A 56 33.09 -11.83 3.35
N ILE A 57 33.11 -10.53 3.56
CA ILE A 57 31.88 -9.74 3.75
C ILE A 57 31.18 -9.63 2.39
N SER A 58 29.91 -10.00 2.38
CA SER A 58 29.01 -9.92 1.23
C SER A 58 27.73 -9.20 1.63
N LYS A 59 27.05 -8.59 0.66
CA LYS A 59 25.75 -7.94 0.91
C LYS A 59 24.68 -8.95 1.33
N GLY A 60 23.79 -8.54 2.22
CA GLY A 60 22.57 -9.28 2.53
C GLY A 60 21.62 -9.35 1.33
N ASN A 61 20.62 -10.25 1.39
CA ASN A 61 19.67 -10.44 0.27
C ASN A 61 18.88 -9.16 -0.06
N SER A 62 18.58 -8.37 0.96
CA SER A 62 17.80 -7.12 0.82
C SER A 62 18.67 -5.88 0.68
N THR A 63 20.01 -6.02 0.72
CA THR A 63 20.93 -4.89 0.70
C THR A 63 21.24 -4.44 -0.72
N PRO A 64 20.88 -3.22 -1.11
CA PRO A 64 21.19 -2.65 -2.42
C PRO A 64 22.69 -2.42 -2.59
N ASN A 65 23.17 -2.54 -3.82
CA ASN A 65 24.60 -2.35 -4.14
C ASN A 65 25.11 -0.95 -3.73
N GLN A 66 24.28 0.08 -3.91
CA GLN A 66 24.63 1.46 -3.57
C GLN A 66 24.94 1.61 -2.08
N LEU A 67 24.10 1.03 -1.22
CA LEU A 67 24.32 1.06 0.24
C LEU A 67 25.51 0.20 0.62
N PHE A 68 25.64 -0.99 0.05
CA PHE A 68 26.78 -1.87 0.31
C PHE A 68 28.11 -1.19 -0.05
N ASN A 69 28.22 -0.60 -1.25
CA ASN A 69 29.42 0.06 -1.74
C ASN A 69 29.76 1.36 -1.00
N LEU A 70 28.80 1.97 -0.32
CA LEU A 70 29.05 3.12 0.55
C LEU A 70 29.62 2.68 1.90
N ILE A 71 29.15 1.56 2.44
CA ILE A 71 29.56 1.05 3.76
C ILE A 71 30.88 0.29 3.66
N HIS A 72 31.07 -0.50 2.62
CA HIS A 72 32.23 -1.39 2.46
C HIS A 72 33.18 -0.95 1.33
N PRO A 73 34.51 -1.06 1.52
CA PRO A 73 35.19 -1.46 2.75
C PRO A 73 35.02 -0.41 3.87
N GLU A 74 34.96 -0.86 5.12
CA GLU A 74 34.64 0.00 6.26
C GLU A 74 35.77 1.03 6.52
N GLU A 75 37.00 0.64 6.27
CA GLU A 75 38.20 1.47 6.53
C GLU A 75 38.38 2.61 5.51
N ALA A 76 37.86 2.47 4.30
CA ALA A 76 37.95 3.52 3.29
C ALA A 76 37.03 4.72 3.66
N PRO A 77 37.50 5.97 3.61
CA PRO A 77 36.66 7.12 3.90
C PRO A 77 35.49 7.21 2.89
N PRO A 78 34.28 7.62 3.34
CA PRO A 78 33.17 7.81 2.43
C PRO A 78 33.49 8.99 1.50
N THR A 79 33.26 8.83 0.20
CA THR A 79 33.37 9.92 -0.75
C THR A 79 32.03 10.66 -0.86
N GLU A 80 32.08 11.99 -1.00
CA GLU A 80 30.88 12.80 -1.17
C GLU A 80 30.02 12.31 -2.36
N ALA A 81 30.66 11.95 -3.47
CA ALA A 81 29.95 11.45 -4.64
C ALA A 81 29.15 10.17 -4.37
N LYS A 82 29.66 9.26 -3.54
CA LYS A 82 28.91 8.05 -3.15
C LYS A 82 27.74 8.39 -2.24
N VAL A 83 27.92 9.34 -1.32
CA VAL A 83 26.84 9.83 -0.45
C VAL A 83 25.76 10.49 -1.28
N ASP A 84 26.12 11.35 -2.23
CA ASP A 84 25.19 12.01 -3.14
C ASP A 84 24.39 10.98 -3.96
N ALA A 85 25.05 9.96 -4.50
CA ALA A 85 24.37 8.90 -5.25
C ALA A 85 23.39 8.10 -4.38
N VAL A 86 23.73 7.85 -3.12
CA VAL A 86 22.84 7.17 -2.17
C VAL A 86 21.64 8.05 -1.80
N ILE A 87 21.84 9.35 -1.57
CA ILE A 87 20.74 10.29 -1.31
C ILE A 87 19.79 10.32 -2.51
N GLN A 88 20.31 10.49 -3.74
CA GLN A 88 19.49 10.46 -4.94
C GLN A 88 18.71 9.15 -5.05
N TRP A 89 19.37 8.01 -4.88
CA TRP A 89 18.76 6.70 -4.95
C TRP A 89 17.64 6.51 -3.90
N LEU A 90 17.83 7.00 -2.66
CA LEU A 90 16.80 6.94 -1.62
C LEU A 90 15.60 7.82 -1.98
N TYR A 91 15.85 9.04 -2.48
CA TYR A 91 14.78 9.93 -2.92
C TYR A 91 13.95 9.33 -4.04
N ASP A 92 14.59 8.78 -5.06
CA ASP A 92 13.89 8.14 -6.18
C ASP A 92 12.99 6.99 -5.73
N ARG A 93 13.38 6.28 -4.67
CA ARG A 93 12.64 5.11 -4.19
C ARG A 93 11.64 5.41 -3.09
N VAL A 94 11.95 6.32 -2.20
CA VAL A 94 11.11 6.65 -1.05
C VAL A 94 10.13 7.77 -1.41
N LEU A 95 10.65 8.82 -2.03
CA LEU A 95 9.88 10.02 -2.32
C LEU A 95 9.46 10.14 -3.79
N LEU A 96 9.95 9.25 -4.66
CA LEU A 96 9.69 9.24 -6.11
C LEU A 96 9.99 10.58 -6.80
N ARG A 97 10.98 11.30 -6.33
CA ARG A 97 11.49 12.55 -6.90
C ARG A 97 12.97 12.71 -6.60
N SER A 98 13.63 13.59 -7.32
CA SER A 98 14.98 14.02 -6.97
C SER A 98 14.99 14.96 -5.75
N PRO A 99 16.07 14.95 -4.95
CA PRO A 99 16.26 15.97 -3.92
C PRO A 99 16.49 17.35 -4.54
N THR A 100 16.12 18.41 -3.84
CA THR A 100 16.57 19.76 -4.20
C THR A 100 18.05 19.91 -3.85
N LEU A 101 18.70 20.94 -4.41
CA LEU A 101 20.11 21.23 -4.09
C LEU A 101 20.33 21.46 -2.59
N GLU A 102 19.40 22.12 -1.93
CA GLU A 102 19.44 22.36 -0.49
C GLU A 102 19.27 21.06 0.30
N GLU A 103 18.29 20.23 -0.06
CA GLU A 103 18.09 18.93 0.56
C GLU A 103 19.30 18.03 0.42
N GLN A 104 19.88 17.98 -0.79
CA GLN A 104 21.09 17.22 -1.09
C GLN A 104 22.24 17.67 -0.18
N ALA A 105 22.51 18.98 -0.14
CA ALA A 105 23.60 19.54 0.65
C ALA A 105 23.40 19.26 2.16
N ARG A 106 22.20 19.49 2.68
CA ARG A 106 21.87 19.28 4.09
C ARG A 106 22.00 17.80 4.50
N LEU A 107 21.46 16.89 3.70
CA LEU A 107 21.53 15.45 3.99
C LEU A 107 22.95 14.90 3.84
N LYS A 108 23.72 15.41 2.87
CA LYS A 108 25.13 15.07 2.73
C LYS A 108 25.94 15.50 3.97
N ALA A 109 25.81 16.76 4.38
CA ALA A 109 26.48 17.24 5.56
C ALA A 109 26.11 16.45 6.83
N PHE A 110 24.83 16.16 7.03
CA PHE A 110 24.34 15.32 8.13
C PHE A 110 24.95 13.91 8.08
N SER A 111 24.89 13.25 6.92
CA SER A 111 25.41 11.90 6.73
C SER A 111 26.92 11.81 6.93
N MET A 112 27.69 12.73 6.36
CA MET A 112 29.14 12.79 6.53
C MET A 112 29.54 13.02 8.00
N LYS A 113 28.83 13.90 8.70
CA LYS A 113 29.04 14.13 10.14
C LYS A 113 28.76 12.86 10.94
N SER A 114 27.62 12.21 10.72
CA SER A 114 27.25 10.97 11.43
C SER A 114 28.20 9.81 11.11
N MET A 115 28.66 9.67 9.86
CA MET A 115 29.66 8.65 9.49
C MET A 115 31.01 8.88 10.19
N LYS A 116 31.37 10.14 10.42
CA LYS A 116 32.62 10.50 11.11
C LYS A 116 32.54 10.21 12.61
N SER A 117 31.38 10.50 13.26
CA SER A 117 31.22 10.32 14.70
C SER A 117 30.89 8.86 15.09
N ASP A 118 30.04 8.20 14.32
CA ASP A 118 29.38 6.95 14.73
C ASP A 118 29.78 5.73 13.84
N GLY A 119 30.65 5.98 12.86
CA GLY A 119 31.03 4.99 11.85
C GLY A 119 30.08 4.94 10.65
N LYS A 120 30.57 4.40 9.52
CA LYS A 120 29.84 4.42 8.24
C LYS A 120 28.51 3.70 8.28
N LEU A 121 28.46 2.54 8.91
CA LEU A 121 27.24 1.75 8.99
C LEU A 121 26.11 2.50 9.70
N LEU A 122 26.42 3.11 10.85
CA LEU A 122 25.41 3.85 11.62
C LEU A 122 25.05 5.16 10.92
N GLY A 123 26.03 5.86 10.34
CA GLY A 123 25.77 7.07 9.55
C GLY A 123 24.85 6.84 8.35
N VAL A 124 25.02 5.70 7.65
CA VAL A 124 24.11 5.31 6.55
C VAL A 124 22.71 4.95 7.07
N ARG A 125 22.61 4.24 8.20
CA ARG A 125 21.33 3.94 8.83
C ARG A 125 20.58 5.19 9.27
N ASN A 126 21.30 6.15 9.82
CA ASN A 126 20.74 7.44 10.21
C ASN A 126 20.24 8.24 8.99
N LEU A 127 20.97 8.22 7.88
CA LEU A 127 20.53 8.83 6.61
C LEU A 127 19.24 8.19 6.09
N ILE A 128 19.18 6.85 6.05
CA ILE A 128 17.98 6.11 5.63
C ILE A 128 16.79 6.47 6.51
N SER A 129 16.99 6.45 7.84
CA SER A 129 15.93 6.78 8.81
C SER A 129 15.45 8.23 8.65
N ALA A 130 16.36 9.17 8.45
CA ALA A 130 16.01 10.59 8.25
C ALA A 130 15.13 10.79 7.00
N ILE A 131 15.39 10.05 5.92
CA ILE A 131 14.57 10.14 4.70
C ILE A 131 13.22 9.44 4.87
N LEU A 132 13.19 8.27 5.54
CA LEU A 132 11.95 7.55 5.82
C LEU A 132 11.01 8.30 6.78
N LEU A 133 11.55 9.17 7.62
CA LEU A 133 10.78 9.98 8.58
C LEU A 133 10.41 11.37 8.03
N LYS A 134 10.74 11.69 6.78
CA LYS A 134 10.26 12.94 6.17
C LYS A 134 8.73 12.93 6.14
N PRO A 135 8.07 14.06 6.42
CA PRO A 135 6.61 14.16 6.32
C PRO A 135 6.08 13.64 4.97
N GLU A 136 6.77 13.95 3.88
CA GLU A 136 6.42 13.52 2.52
C GLU A 136 6.51 12.00 2.31
N ALA A 137 7.31 11.28 3.14
CA ALA A 137 7.37 9.82 3.11
C ALA A 137 6.24 9.17 3.92
N LEU A 138 5.71 9.87 4.93
CA LEU A 138 4.71 9.38 5.87
C LEU A 138 3.30 9.78 5.48
N TYR A 139 3.15 10.95 4.87
CA TYR A 139 1.86 11.52 4.52
C TYR A 139 1.74 11.77 3.02
N ARG A 140 0.53 11.66 2.53
CA ARG A 140 0.16 12.22 1.24
C ARG A 140 -0.02 13.73 1.41
N SER A 141 0.89 14.51 0.83
CA SER A 141 0.80 15.97 0.87
C SER A 141 -0.28 16.44 -0.10
N GLU A 142 -1.17 17.30 0.37
CA GLU A 142 -2.19 18.01 -0.40
C GLU A 142 -2.17 19.48 0.05
N LEU A 143 -1.01 20.13 -0.15
CA LEU A 143 -0.78 21.50 0.30
C LEU A 143 -1.31 22.55 -0.70
N ALA A 144 -1.59 22.11 -1.91
CA ALA A 144 -2.02 22.92 -3.04
C ALA A 144 -1.00 24.00 -3.47
N GLN A 145 -1.31 24.71 -4.53
CA GLN A 145 -0.48 25.79 -5.08
C GLN A 145 -1.33 26.99 -5.47
N GLY A 146 -0.76 28.18 -5.32
CA GLY A 146 -1.40 29.45 -5.69
C GLY A 146 -2.37 29.97 -4.63
N GLU A 147 -3.00 31.10 -4.97
CA GLU A 147 -3.96 31.75 -4.09
C GLU A 147 -5.30 30.98 -4.10
N PRO A 148 -5.91 30.80 -2.95
CA PRO A 148 -7.22 30.18 -2.86
C PRO A 148 -8.31 30.98 -3.59
N ASP A 149 -9.27 30.27 -4.18
CA ASP A 149 -10.45 30.90 -4.78
C ASP A 149 -11.39 31.51 -3.68
N LYS A 150 -12.50 32.12 -4.13
CA LYS A 150 -13.49 32.74 -3.24
C LYS A 150 -14.14 31.77 -2.22
N LEU A 151 -13.98 30.47 -2.43
CA LEU A 151 -14.47 29.41 -1.55
C LEU A 151 -13.35 28.81 -0.69
N GLY A 152 -12.16 29.42 -0.70
CA GLY A 152 -10.99 28.93 0.04
C GLY A 152 -10.34 27.69 -0.59
N ARG A 153 -10.63 27.36 -1.86
CA ARG A 153 -10.08 26.19 -2.55
C ARG A 153 -8.86 26.59 -3.38
N ALA A 154 -7.79 25.83 -3.27
CA ALA A 154 -6.61 25.97 -4.12
C ALA A 154 -6.39 24.70 -4.95
N LEU A 155 -5.75 24.84 -6.10
CA LEU A 155 -5.44 23.71 -6.99
C LEU A 155 -4.28 22.89 -6.41
N LEU A 156 -4.43 21.59 -6.41
CA LEU A 156 -3.33 20.70 -6.08
C LEU A 156 -2.23 20.79 -7.14
N ALA A 157 -0.97 20.69 -6.71
CA ALA A 157 0.14 20.53 -7.61
C ALA A 157 -0.01 19.27 -8.47
N PRO A 158 0.49 19.22 -9.73
CA PRO A 158 0.36 18.05 -10.59
C PRO A 158 0.83 16.74 -9.92
N ARG A 159 1.88 16.82 -9.11
CA ARG A 159 2.37 15.69 -8.33
C ARG A 159 1.39 15.26 -7.23
N GLU A 160 0.80 16.19 -6.53
CA GLU A 160 -0.23 15.91 -5.51
C GLU A 160 -1.47 15.28 -6.15
N ILE A 161 -1.87 15.76 -7.34
CA ILE A 161 -2.94 15.15 -8.14
C ILE A 161 -2.60 13.70 -8.50
N ALA A 162 -1.35 13.42 -8.92
CA ALA A 162 -0.92 12.06 -9.24
C ALA A 162 -1.07 11.13 -8.04
N TYR A 163 -0.65 11.56 -6.86
CA TYR A 163 -0.79 10.78 -5.64
C TYR A 163 -2.26 10.62 -5.21
N ALA A 164 -3.03 11.71 -5.25
CA ALA A 164 -4.44 11.67 -4.90
C ALA A 164 -5.21 10.69 -5.80
N LEU A 165 -4.99 10.75 -7.11
CA LEU A 165 -5.62 9.87 -8.08
C LEU A 165 -5.22 8.40 -7.89
N ALA A 166 -3.92 8.13 -7.73
CA ALA A 166 -3.42 6.78 -7.54
C ALA A 166 -3.97 6.15 -6.28
N TYR A 167 -3.91 6.84 -5.14
CA TYR A 167 -4.44 6.32 -3.87
C TYR A 167 -5.97 6.18 -3.89
N ALA A 168 -6.69 7.10 -4.52
CA ALA A 168 -8.14 7.01 -4.62
C ALA A 168 -8.63 5.77 -5.39
N LEU A 169 -7.87 5.31 -6.38
CA LEU A 169 -8.26 4.19 -7.24
C LEU A 169 -7.58 2.87 -6.85
N THR A 170 -6.31 2.92 -6.43
CA THR A 170 -5.48 1.72 -6.34
C THR A 170 -4.91 1.45 -4.95
N ASP A 171 -5.06 2.36 -4.00
CA ASP A 171 -4.42 2.31 -2.67
C ASP A 171 -2.88 2.12 -2.76
N ALA A 172 -2.30 2.56 -3.84
CA ALA A 172 -0.88 2.43 -4.15
C ALA A 172 -0.28 3.75 -4.63
N ARG A 173 1.05 3.79 -4.68
CA ARG A 173 1.78 4.93 -5.24
C ARG A 173 1.49 5.10 -6.73
N PRO A 174 1.63 6.33 -7.27
CA PRO A 174 1.50 6.58 -8.69
C PRO A 174 2.43 5.69 -9.52
N ASP A 175 1.93 5.18 -10.64
CA ASP A 175 2.75 4.50 -11.62
C ASP A 175 3.67 5.48 -12.37
N LYS A 176 4.61 4.94 -13.15
CA LYS A 176 5.60 5.75 -13.87
C LYS A 176 4.95 6.69 -14.88
N GLU A 177 3.85 6.27 -15.50
CA GLU A 177 3.14 7.06 -16.50
C GLU A 177 2.47 8.27 -15.86
N LEU A 178 1.80 8.07 -14.74
CA LEU A 178 1.14 9.12 -13.97
C LEU A 178 2.16 10.14 -13.40
N LEU A 179 3.31 9.65 -12.88
CA LEU A 179 4.39 10.53 -12.42
C LEU A 179 4.96 11.36 -13.60
N LYS A 180 5.22 10.73 -14.74
CA LYS A 180 5.69 11.43 -15.93
C LYS A 180 4.69 12.48 -16.43
N ALA A 181 3.40 12.18 -16.38
CA ALA A 181 2.37 13.17 -16.73
C ALA A 181 2.40 14.38 -15.79
N ALA A 182 2.59 14.14 -14.49
CA ALA A 182 2.75 15.22 -13.51
C ALA A 182 3.99 16.08 -13.77
N GLU A 183 5.14 15.45 -14.06
CA GLU A 183 6.42 16.14 -14.34
C GLU A 183 6.37 16.95 -15.64
N THR A 184 5.64 16.49 -16.65
CA THR A 184 5.54 17.14 -17.97
C THR A 184 4.36 18.10 -18.12
N GLY A 185 3.67 18.43 -17.01
CA GLY A 185 2.53 19.34 -17.03
C GLY A 185 1.28 18.79 -17.73
N LYS A 186 1.19 17.48 -17.88
CA LYS A 186 0.04 16.78 -18.51
C LYS A 186 -0.94 16.21 -17.47
N LEU A 187 -0.99 16.82 -16.29
CA LEU A 187 -1.91 16.44 -15.21
C LEU A 187 -2.42 17.69 -14.48
N ILE A 188 -2.92 18.66 -15.26
CA ILE A 188 -3.35 19.96 -14.76
C ILE A 188 -4.85 20.16 -14.98
N THR A 189 -5.38 19.69 -16.11
CA THR A 189 -6.78 19.91 -16.48
C THR A 189 -7.65 18.70 -16.06
N ARG A 190 -8.94 18.97 -15.84
CA ARG A 190 -9.93 17.93 -15.56
C ARG A 190 -9.91 16.80 -16.61
N GLY A 191 -9.81 17.14 -17.90
CA GLY A 191 -9.77 16.13 -18.97
C GLY A 191 -8.54 15.24 -18.90
N GLN A 192 -7.38 15.81 -18.56
CA GLN A 192 -6.15 15.04 -18.37
C GLN A 192 -6.26 14.09 -17.16
N VAL A 193 -6.79 14.57 -16.04
CA VAL A 193 -7.04 13.73 -14.85
C VAL A 193 -8.02 12.62 -15.16
N GLN A 194 -9.10 12.92 -15.85
CA GLN A 194 -10.11 11.94 -16.27
C GLN A 194 -9.50 10.86 -17.17
N ALA A 195 -8.70 11.24 -18.17
CA ALA A 195 -8.05 10.28 -19.06
C ALA A 195 -7.14 9.30 -18.30
N HIS A 196 -6.39 9.78 -17.31
CA HIS A 196 -5.57 8.91 -16.45
C HIS A 196 -6.42 8.05 -15.51
N ALA A 197 -7.54 8.56 -15.00
CA ALA A 197 -8.48 7.75 -14.21
C ALA A 197 -9.06 6.61 -15.05
N GLU A 198 -9.55 6.90 -16.26
CA GLU A 198 -10.07 5.90 -17.19
C GLU A 198 -9.01 4.86 -17.57
N ARG A 199 -7.76 5.28 -17.83
CA ARG A 199 -6.65 4.38 -18.09
C ARG A 199 -6.42 3.42 -16.93
N ILE A 200 -6.35 3.94 -15.69
CA ILE A 200 -6.13 3.10 -14.50
C ILE A 200 -7.29 2.14 -14.30
N LEU A 201 -8.52 2.60 -14.50
CA LEU A 201 -9.71 1.77 -14.34
C LEU A 201 -9.81 0.67 -15.40
N ALA A 202 -9.37 0.96 -16.63
CA ALA A 202 -9.39 0.02 -17.75
C ALA A 202 -8.25 -1.02 -17.74
N ASP A 203 -7.17 -0.79 -16.99
CA ASP A 203 -6.04 -1.73 -16.95
C ASP A 203 -6.28 -2.84 -15.92
N ASP A 204 -6.56 -4.05 -16.39
CA ASP A 204 -6.79 -5.23 -15.54
C ASP A 204 -5.55 -5.68 -14.74
N LYS A 205 -4.35 -5.21 -15.11
CA LYS A 205 -3.12 -5.51 -14.38
C LYS A 205 -2.96 -4.63 -13.15
N ILE A 206 -3.68 -3.54 -13.07
CA ILE A 206 -3.67 -2.62 -11.93
C ILE A 206 -4.73 -3.09 -10.91
N GLY A 207 -4.28 -3.51 -9.73
CA GLY A 207 -5.18 -3.82 -8.62
C GLY A 207 -5.95 -2.57 -8.16
N LYS A 208 -7.24 -2.72 -7.91
CA LYS A 208 -8.15 -1.63 -7.49
C LYS A 208 -8.83 -1.97 -6.15
N PRO A 209 -8.05 -2.22 -5.08
CA PRO A 209 -8.57 -2.66 -3.78
C PRO A 209 -9.49 -1.62 -3.14
N ARG A 210 -9.38 -0.35 -3.53
CA ARG A 210 -10.22 0.74 -3.01
C ARG A 210 -11.69 0.59 -3.39
N ILE A 211 -11.97 0.00 -4.54
CA ILE A 211 -13.36 -0.27 -4.96
C ILE A 211 -14.01 -1.25 -3.98
N LEU A 212 -13.34 -2.38 -3.72
CA LEU A 212 -13.83 -3.34 -2.73
C LEU A 212 -13.80 -2.75 -1.32
N GLY A 213 -12.77 -1.98 -0.98
CA GLY A 213 -12.66 -1.26 0.29
C GLY A 213 -13.87 -0.39 0.57
N PHE A 214 -14.29 0.41 -0.42
CA PHE A 214 -15.50 1.23 -0.34
C PHE A 214 -16.74 0.39 -0.01
N PHE A 215 -16.98 -0.69 -0.75
CA PHE A 215 -18.16 -1.52 -0.52
C PHE A 215 -18.09 -2.29 0.81
N ARG A 216 -16.91 -2.77 1.21
CA ARG A 216 -16.72 -3.42 2.50
C ARG A 216 -17.02 -2.47 3.67
N GLU A 217 -16.58 -1.22 3.57
CA GLU A 217 -16.84 -0.19 4.58
C GLU A 217 -18.29 0.28 4.55
N TYR A 218 -18.87 0.47 3.37
CA TYR A 218 -20.26 0.94 3.22
C TYR A 218 -21.29 -0.10 3.70
N PHE A 219 -21.09 -1.38 3.37
CA PHE A 219 -22.01 -2.46 3.76
C PHE A 219 -21.56 -3.18 5.05
N GLU A 220 -20.41 -2.85 5.60
CA GLU A 220 -19.84 -3.41 6.83
C GLU A 220 -19.69 -4.95 6.85
N TYR A 221 -19.83 -5.62 5.71
CA TYR A 221 -19.74 -7.08 5.64
C TYR A 221 -18.34 -7.63 5.93
N GLY A 222 -17.30 -6.80 5.88
CA GLY A 222 -15.95 -7.15 6.30
C GLY A 222 -15.85 -7.54 7.77
N GLY A 223 -16.81 -7.13 8.61
CA GLY A 223 -16.91 -7.52 10.02
C GLY A 223 -17.53 -8.92 10.27
N ALA A 224 -17.90 -9.66 9.22
CA ALA A 224 -18.49 -10.99 9.38
C ALA A 224 -17.62 -11.98 10.21
N PRO A 225 -16.28 -11.94 10.21
CA PRO A 225 -15.43 -12.77 11.06
C PRO A 225 -15.57 -12.47 12.55
N ASP A 226 -15.98 -11.25 12.90
CA ASP A 226 -16.13 -10.82 14.30
C ASP A 226 -17.49 -11.23 14.90
N VAL A 227 -18.39 -11.76 14.07
CA VAL A 227 -19.70 -12.23 14.52
C VAL A 227 -19.58 -13.61 15.13
N PHE A 228 -19.78 -13.70 16.44
CA PHE A 228 -19.78 -14.98 17.14
C PHE A 228 -20.88 -15.90 16.66
N LYS A 229 -20.51 -17.14 16.34
CA LYS A 229 -21.43 -18.24 16.06
C LYS A 229 -20.96 -19.50 16.74
N ASP A 230 -21.89 -20.23 17.35
CA ASP A 230 -21.58 -21.52 17.98
C ASP A 230 -21.01 -22.50 16.93
N ALA A 231 -19.76 -22.88 17.10
CA ALA A 231 -19.06 -23.77 16.18
C ALA A 231 -19.69 -25.18 16.12
N ALA A 232 -20.36 -25.63 17.17
CA ALA A 232 -21.03 -26.95 17.19
C ALA A 232 -22.23 -26.97 16.25
N LEU A 233 -22.97 -25.86 16.19
CA LEU A 233 -24.16 -25.70 15.34
C LEU A 233 -23.80 -25.23 13.92
N ASN A 234 -22.66 -24.58 13.77
CA ASN A 234 -22.25 -23.92 12.53
C ASN A 234 -20.91 -24.45 11.98
N ARG A 235 -20.73 -25.77 11.95
CA ARG A 235 -19.47 -26.43 11.54
C ARG A 235 -18.92 -26.03 10.17
N ASN A 236 -19.78 -25.59 9.26
CA ASN A 236 -19.43 -25.19 7.90
C ASN A 236 -19.41 -23.67 7.72
N HIS A 237 -19.55 -22.92 8.81
CA HIS A 237 -19.49 -21.47 8.78
C HIS A 237 -18.02 -21.02 8.74
N VAL A 238 -17.63 -20.41 7.63
CA VAL A 238 -16.30 -19.82 7.44
C VAL A 238 -16.51 -18.36 7.02
N PRO A 239 -16.50 -17.43 7.97
CA PRO A 239 -16.83 -16.02 7.72
C PRO A 239 -15.98 -15.38 6.63
N GLU A 240 -14.71 -15.72 6.55
CA GLU A 240 -13.78 -15.21 5.55
C GLU A 240 -14.19 -15.61 4.13
N VAL A 241 -14.79 -16.80 3.97
CA VAL A 241 -15.34 -17.23 2.68
C VAL A 241 -16.58 -16.41 2.33
N LEU A 242 -17.42 -16.05 3.29
CA LEU A 242 -18.58 -15.20 3.05
C LEU A 242 -18.19 -13.80 2.59
N VAL A 243 -17.17 -13.22 3.23
CA VAL A 243 -16.60 -11.94 2.79
C VAL A 243 -16.10 -12.04 1.36
N SER A 244 -15.36 -13.11 1.04
CA SER A 244 -14.82 -13.34 -0.29
C SER A 244 -15.91 -13.59 -1.34
N ASP A 245 -16.98 -14.32 -1.00
CA ASP A 245 -18.15 -14.53 -1.87
C ASP A 245 -18.82 -13.18 -2.20
N THR A 246 -18.96 -12.31 -1.22
CA THR A 246 -19.54 -10.96 -1.39
C THR A 246 -18.64 -10.08 -2.25
N ASP A 247 -17.31 -10.13 -2.04
CA ASP A 247 -16.36 -9.41 -2.88
C ASP A 247 -16.51 -9.79 -4.36
N GLN A 248 -16.68 -11.08 -4.64
CA GLN A 248 -16.85 -11.55 -6.02
C GLN A 248 -18.19 -11.10 -6.63
N LEU A 249 -19.25 -11.04 -5.83
CA LEU A 249 -20.53 -10.49 -6.28
C LEU A 249 -20.39 -9.01 -6.67
N ILE A 250 -19.72 -8.23 -5.82
CA ILE A 250 -19.48 -6.81 -6.07
C ILE A 250 -18.67 -6.62 -7.35
N MET A 251 -17.56 -7.36 -7.49
CA MET A 251 -16.71 -7.26 -8.67
C MET A 251 -17.43 -7.66 -9.95
N TYR A 252 -18.28 -8.68 -9.90
CA TYR A 252 -19.07 -9.10 -11.04
C TYR A 252 -20.00 -7.99 -11.57
N PHE A 253 -20.69 -7.27 -10.67
CA PHE A 253 -21.52 -6.15 -11.10
C PHE A 253 -20.72 -4.93 -11.49
N TYR A 254 -19.58 -4.70 -10.80
CA TYR A 254 -18.67 -3.63 -11.15
C TYR A 254 -18.10 -3.80 -12.58
N GLU A 255 -17.64 -5.00 -12.93
CA GLU A 255 -17.10 -5.30 -14.27
C GLU A 255 -18.14 -5.17 -15.38
N LYS A 256 -19.42 -5.42 -15.08
CA LYS A 256 -20.53 -5.17 -16.02
C LYS A 256 -20.79 -3.69 -16.28
N ASP A 257 -20.37 -2.83 -15.36
CA ASP A 257 -20.51 -1.38 -15.42
C ASP A 257 -21.92 -0.87 -15.85
N LYS A 258 -22.96 -1.58 -15.39
CA LYS A 258 -24.36 -1.26 -15.72
C LYS A 258 -25.21 -1.26 -14.47
N ASN A 259 -25.62 -0.06 -14.05
CA ASN A 259 -26.49 0.14 -12.88
C ASN A 259 -25.96 -0.57 -11.61
N VAL A 260 -24.65 -0.55 -11.39
CA VAL A 260 -23.94 -1.36 -10.39
C VAL A 260 -24.63 -1.33 -9.02
N LEU A 261 -24.88 -0.15 -8.48
CA LEU A 261 -25.48 -0.03 -7.15
C LEU A 261 -26.90 -0.61 -7.10
N ARG A 262 -27.71 -0.36 -8.13
CA ARG A 262 -29.07 -0.92 -8.21
C ARG A 262 -29.02 -2.45 -8.27
N GLU A 263 -28.17 -3.01 -9.11
CA GLU A 263 -28.00 -4.46 -9.25
C GLU A 263 -27.54 -5.09 -7.93
N LEU A 264 -26.60 -4.49 -7.23
CA LEU A 264 -26.14 -4.95 -5.92
C LEU A 264 -27.25 -4.94 -4.85
N LEU A 265 -28.12 -3.93 -4.86
CA LEU A 265 -29.19 -3.80 -3.88
C LEU A 265 -30.43 -4.65 -4.18
N THR A 266 -30.60 -5.09 -5.42
CA THR A 266 -31.82 -5.81 -5.85
C THR A 266 -31.56 -7.22 -6.33
N THR A 267 -30.29 -7.66 -6.41
CA THR A 267 -29.96 -9.00 -6.88
C THR A 267 -30.39 -10.07 -5.88
N ASN A 268 -30.90 -11.18 -6.41
CA ASN A 268 -31.11 -12.43 -5.69
C ASN A 268 -30.01 -13.46 -5.95
N LYS A 269 -28.90 -13.04 -6.56
CA LYS A 269 -27.79 -13.90 -6.93
C LYS A 269 -26.68 -13.81 -5.89
N SER A 270 -25.92 -14.88 -5.73
CA SER A 270 -24.72 -14.91 -4.91
C SER A 270 -23.65 -15.75 -5.58
N PHE A 271 -22.40 -15.46 -5.24
CA PHE A 271 -21.28 -16.34 -5.55
C PHE A 271 -20.99 -17.25 -4.37
N VAL A 272 -20.57 -18.46 -4.67
CA VAL A 272 -20.15 -19.43 -3.67
C VAL A 272 -18.88 -20.11 -4.16
N GLN A 273 -17.84 -19.99 -3.34
CA GLN A 273 -16.64 -20.77 -3.56
C GLN A 273 -16.92 -22.23 -3.20
N TYR A 274 -16.60 -23.15 -4.09
CA TYR A 274 -16.75 -24.57 -3.86
C TYR A 274 -15.48 -25.33 -4.29
N GLY A 275 -15.27 -26.45 -3.63
CA GLY A 275 -14.27 -27.44 -4.05
C GLY A 275 -14.97 -28.77 -4.37
N ILE A 276 -14.20 -29.75 -4.79
CA ILE A 276 -14.71 -31.12 -4.97
C ILE A 276 -14.12 -32.00 -3.88
N ASP A 277 -14.99 -32.64 -3.11
CA ASP A 277 -14.55 -33.62 -2.13
C ASP A 277 -13.82 -34.77 -2.82
N SER A 278 -12.62 -35.08 -2.37
CA SER A 278 -11.77 -36.09 -3.00
C SER A 278 -12.33 -37.51 -2.96
N LYS A 279 -13.15 -37.81 -1.95
CA LYS A 279 -13.74 -39.12 -1.71
C LYS A 279 -15.09 -39.25 -2.38
N THR A 280 -15.97 -38.28 -2.15
CA THR A 280 -17.37 -38.37 -2.64
C THR A 280 -17.57 -37.82 -4.03
N LYS A 281 -16.58 -37.09 -4.56
CA LYS A 281 -16.63 -36.36 -5.85
C LYS A 281 -17.78 -35.36 -5.95
N LYS A 282 -18.39 -34.98 -4.82
CA LYS A 282 -19.48 -34.01 -4.77
C LYS A 282 -18.90 -32.61 -4.48
N PRO A 283 -19.56 -31.56 -4.96
CA PRO A 283 -19.21 -30.19 -4.60
C PRO A 283 -19.35 -30.02 -3.08
N ILE A 284 -18.33 -29.43 -2.49
CA ILE A 284 -18.31 -28.99 -1.10
C ILE A 284 -17.92 -27.53 -1.05
N ARG A 285 -18.42 -26.79 -0.09
CA ARG A 285 -17.97 -25.42 0.14
C ARG A 285 -16.47 -25.44 0.45
N ALA A 286 -15.69 -24.65 -0.27
CA ALA A 286 -14.26 -24.57 -0.05
C ALA A 286 -13.96 -24.05 1.36
N ARG A 287 -13.03 -24.72 2.05
CA ARG A 287 -12.50 -24.19 3.29
C ARG A 287 -11.51 -23.06 2.96
N ALA A 288 -11.60 -21.96 3.67
CA ALA A 288 -10.64 -20.87 3.53
C ALA A 288 -9.21 -21.37 3.79
N ARG A 289 -8.44 -21.56 2.75
CA ARG A 289 -6.99 -21.73 2.81
C ARG A 289 -6.35 -20.51 2.17
N ASN A 290 -5.70 -19.66 2.98
CA ASN A 290 -4.90 -18.50 2.53
C ASN A 290 -5.69 -17.31 1.92
N LEU A 291 -6.70 -16.82 2.60
CA LEU A 291 -7.42 -15.59 2.20
C LEU A 291 -6.61 -14.28 2.47
N GLY A 292 -5.31 -14.37 2.70
CA GLY A 292 -4.44 -13.20 2.89
C GLY A 292 -3.84 -12.61 1.60
N ALA A 293 -4.14 -13.19 0.43
CA ALA A 293 -3.68 -12.63 -0.84
C ALA A 293 -4.66 -11.56 -1.34
N PRO A 294 -4.19 -10.45 -1.94
CA PRO A 294 -5.07 -9.51 -2.62
C PRO A 294 -5.88 -10.26 -3.68
N LEU A 295 -7.19 -10.06 -3.66
CA LEU A 295 -8.11 -10.68 -4.60
C LEU A 295 -7.69 -10.30 -6.03
N ALA A 296 -7.43 -11.31 -6.85
CA ALA A 296 -7.26 -11.10 -8.27
C ALA A 296 -8.58 -10.59 -8.87
N TYR A 297 -8.51 -9.71 -9.86
CA TYR A 297 -9.66 -9.15 -10.56
C TYR A 297 -10.47 -10.18 -11.33
N SER A 298 -9.87 -11.32 -11.64
CA SER A 298 -10.52 -12.45 -12.31
C SER A 298 -11.14 -13.39 -11.29
N LEU A 299 -12.34 -13.85 -11.58
CA LEU A 299 -12.97 -14.92 -10.81
C LEU A 299 -12.07 -16.15 -10.80
N PRO A 300 -11.74 -16.72 -9.62
CA PRO A 300 -11.04 -17.99 -9.57
C PRO A 300 -11.81 -19.08 -10.31
N PRO A 301 -11.16 -20.09 -10.89
CA PRO A 301 -11.82 -21.15 -11.65
C PRO A 301 -12.86 -21.96 -10.86
N ASP A 302 -12.78 -21.96 -9.55
CA ASP A 302 -13.68 -22.67 -8.63
C ASP A 302 -14.89 -21.83 -8.19
N TRP A 303 -14.99 -20.56 -8.63
CA TRP A 303 -16.15 -19.73 -8.36
C TRP A 303 -17.28 -20.01 -9.34
N LYS A 304 -18.49 -20.18 -8.80
CA LYS A 304 -19.70 -20.37 -9.60
C LYS A 304 -20.85 -19.53 -9.09
N TRP A 305 -21.68 -19.08 -10.03
CA TRP A 305 -23.00 -18.60 -9.73
C TRP A 305 -23.85 -19.69 -9.09
N ILE A 306 -24.53 -19.34 -8.01
CA ILE A 306 -25.69 -20.11 -7.59
C ILE A 306 -26.86 -19.59 -8.44
N PRO A 307 -27.50 -20.43 -9.24
CA PRO A 307 -28.76 -20.07 -9.90
C PRO A 307 -29.74 -19.60 -8.84
N GLU A 308 -30.59 -18.67 -9.20
CA GLU A 308 -31.64 -18.11 -8.35
C GLU A 308 -32.34 -19.21 -7.55
N GLN A 309 -31.98 -19.34 -6.28
CA GLN A 309 -32.81 -20.09 -5.35
C GLN A 309 -33.63 -19.08 -4.58
N PRO A 310 -34.95 -19.25 -4.47
CA PRO A 310 -35.72 -18.47 -3.53
C PRO A 310 -35.13 -18.73 -2.16
N VAL A 311 -34.59 -17.68 -1.52
CA VAL A 311 -34.16 -17.75 -0.13
C VAL A 311 -35.45 -17.95 0.66
N ALA A 312 -35.75 -19.18 1.03
CA ALA A 312 -36.68 -19.43 2.13
C ALA A 312 -36.01 -18.83 3.37
N LEU A 313 -36.35 -17.60 3.71
CA LEU A 313 -36.05 -17.07 5.02
C LEU A 313 -36.78 -17.95 6.04
N PRO A 314 -36.09 -18.38 7.11
CA PRO A 314 -36.72 -19.14 8.18
C PRO A 314 -37.80 -18.34 8.89
#